data_129379bf8c84ab07a6576355700ca0d2
#
_entry.id   129379bf8c84ab07a6576355700ca0d2
#
_cell.length_a   1.000
_cell.length_b   1.000
_cell.length_c   1.000
_cell.angle_alpha   90.00
_cell.angle_beta   90.00
_cell.angle_gamma   90.00
#
_symmetry.space_group_name_H-M   'P 1'
#
loop_
_entity.id
_entity.type
_entity.pdbx_description
1 polymer ?
#
loop_
_entity_poly.entity_id
_entity_poly.type
_entity_poly.pdbx_seq_one_letter_code
_entity_poly.pdbx_strand_id
1 'polypeptide(L)'
;PQGIVAIEYLEKLYGDRFIPISLHTYDGDPYTSTTLEQYTQAIGLAAAPSGIVQRNGYIISPMSSSSGSFVLSNGMDLWADFVAAEMEIPSYIGVKVAKANIDEETGNIKMDLEIESALNLKNQYINVFPIAMEDGLVNSQLNNFYTYAEEALGDWGKGGKYAQYSVSNITHNDVVRTYWGSVKGTNIGFPQTLEAG
;
A
#
# COMPACT_ATOMS: atom_id res chain seq x y z
N PRO A 1 -5.71 10.95 8.14
CA PRO A 1 -4.30 11.29 8.47
C PRO A 1 -3.53 10.16 9.12
N GLN A 2 -4.15 9.28 9.95
CA GLN A 2 -3.41 8.20 10.62
C GLN A 2 -2.65 7.29 9.66
N GLY A 3 -3.26 6.90 8.54
CA GLY A 3 -2.58 6.12 7.51
C GLY A 3 -1.39 6.87 6.94
N ILE A 4 -1.53 8.16 6.66
CA ILE A 4 -0.43 9.00 6.16
C ILE A 4 0.72 9.03 7.17
N VAL A 5 0.43 9.33 8.43
CA VAL A 5 1.45 9.40 9.50
C VAL A 5 2.16 8.05 9.66
N ALA A 6 1.41 6.94 9.60
CA ALA A 6 1.99 5.60 9.70
C ALA A 6 2.89 5.27 8.50
N ILE A 7 2.48 5.63 7.28
CA ILE A 7 3.28 5.42 6.07
C ILE A 7 4.56 6.26 6.15
N GLU A 8 4.48 7.56 6.43
CA GLU A 8 5.64 8.44 6.56
C GLU A 8 6.64 7.93 7.63
N TYR A 9 6.13 7.36 8.73
CA TYR A 9 6.96 6.73 9.75
C TYR A 9 7.69 5.49 9.22
N LEU A 10 6.99 4.60 8.51
CA LEU A 10 7.56 3.37 7.95
C LEU A 10 8.56 3.67 6.83
N GLU A 11 8.29 4.64 5.97
CA GLU A 11 9.24 5.10 4.94
C GLU A 11 10.54 5.63 5.58
N LYS A 12 10.41 6.43 6.63
CA LYS A 12 11.57 6.93 7.38
C LYS A 12 12.37 5.81 8.05
N LEU A 13 11.68 4.77 8.53
CA LEU A 13 12.30 3.65 9.24
C LEU A 13 13.00 2.66 8.31
N TYR A 14 12.39 2.37 7.16
CA TYR A 14 12.82 1.27 6.28
C TYR A 14 13.37 1.74 4.92
N GLY A 15 13.15 3.00 4.53
CA GLY A 15 13.58 3.56 3.25
C GLY A 15 13.10 2.71 2.07
N ASP A 16 13.97 2.48 1.10
CA ASP A 16 13.67 1.75 -0.13
C ASP A 16 13.22 0.27 0.07
N ARG A 17 13.32 -0.23 1.30
CA ARG A 17 12.82 -1.56 1.65
C ARG A 17 11.31 -1.60 1.92
N PHE A 18 10.68 -0.46 2.06
CA PHE A 18 9.25 -0.32 2.26
C PHE A 18 8.63 0.36 1.04
N ILE A 19 7.69 -0.32 0.41
CA ILE A 19 6.97 0.19 -0.76
C ILE A 19 5.51 0.36 -0.38
N PRO A 20 5.07 1.58 -0.07
CA PRO A 20 3.67 1.86 0.20
C PRO A 20 2.82 1.71 -1.06
N ILE A 21 1.58 1.29 -0.89
CA ILE A 21 0.58 1.17 -1.95
C ILE A 21 -0.72 1.74 -1.41
N SER A 22 -1.07 2.96 -1.83
CA SER A 22 -2.20 3.70 -1.29
C SER A 22 -3.47 3.47 -2.13
N LEU A 23 -4.45 2.79 -1.54
CA LEU A 23 -5.76 2.55 -2.14
C LEU A 23 -6.76 3.60 -1.66
N HIS A 24 -7.28 4.38 -2.57
CA HIS A 24 -8.32 5.36 -2.34
C HIS A 24 -9.68 4.76 -2.75
N THR A 25 -10.56 4.52 -1.77
CA THR A 25 -11.74 3.66 -1.99
C THR A 25 -13.02 4.18 -1.35
N TYR A 26 -12.98 5.36 -0.75
CA TYR A 26 -14.18 5.96 -0.17
C TYR A 26 -15.02 6.69 -1.22
N ASP A 27 -16.34 6.62 -1.04
CA ASP A 27 -17.29 7.41 -1.83
C ASP A 27 -16.96 8.91 -1.72
N GLY A 28 -16.83 9.54 -2.89
CA GLY A 28 -16.43 10.93 -3.00
C GLY A 28 -14.91 11.19 -2.97
N ASP A 29 -14.08 10.16 -2.82
CA ASP A 29 -12.63 10.31 -3.00
C ASP A 29 -12.31 10.44 -4.50
N PRO A 30 -11.63 11.53 -4.92
CA PRO A 30 -11.39 11.81 -6.34
C PRO A 30 -10.47 10.78 -7.03
N TYR A 31 -9.79 9.95 -6.25
CA TYR A 31 -8.84 8.96 -6.75
C TYR A 31 -9.41 7.55 -6.80
N THR A 32 -10.65 7.36 -6.30
CA THR A 32 -11.32 6.06 -6.37
C THR A 32 -11.79 5.73 -7.80
N SER A 33 -12.00 4.45 -8.03
CA SER A 33 -12.63 3.94 -9.25
C SER A 33 -13.37 2.64 -8.95
N THR A 34 -14.32 2.28 -9.78
CA THR A 34 -15.05 1.00 -9.66
C THR A 34 -14.10 -0.20 -9.59
N THR A 35 -13.00 -0.16 -10.32
CA THR A 35 -11.96 -1.21 -10.29
C THR A 35 -11.32 -1.32 -8.91
N LEU A 36 -10.99 -0.19 -8.28
CA LEU A 36 -10.38 -0.17 -6.94
C LEU A 36 -11.39 -0.58 -5.87
N GLU A 37 -12.64 -0.18 -6.01
CA GLU A 37 -13.72 -0.63 -5.10
C GLU A 37 -13.92 -2.14 -5.17
N GLN A 38 -13.93 -2.73 -6.36
CA GLN A 38 -14.00 -4.19 -6.52
C GLN A 38 -12.78 -4.89 -5.90
N TYR A 39 -11.60 -4.31 -6.03
CA TYR A 39 -10.40 -4.84 -5.39
C TYR A 39 -10.51 -4.82 -3.88
N THR A 40 -10.90 -3.71 -3.28
CA THR A 40 -11.03 -3.59 -1.82
C THR A 40 -12.11 -4.50 -1.24
N GLN A 41 -13.23 -4.68 -1.96
CA GLN A 41 -14.26 -5.66 -1.59
C GLN A 41 -13.70 -7.10 -1.64
N ALA A 42 -12.96 -7.43 -2.69
CA ALA A 42 -12.39 -8.77 -2.85
C ALA A 42 -11.35 -9.14 -1.79
N ILE A 43 -10.62 -8.16 -1.25
CA ILE A 43 -9.66 -8.37 -0.15
C ILE A 43 -10.29 -8.15 1.24
N GLY A 44 -11.59 -7.82 1.30
CA GLY A 44 -12.33 -7.70 2.55
C GLY A 44 -12.06 -6.43 3.35
N LEU A 45 -11.58 -5.35 2.73
CA LEU A 45 -11.39 -4.07 3.40
C LEU A 45 -12.75 -3.44 3.73
N ALA A 46 -13.04 -3.27 5.01
CA ALA A 46 -14.30 -2.73 5.52
C ALA A 46 -14.18 -1.33 6.12
N ALA A 47 -12.98 -0.86 6.40
CA ALA A 47 -12.74 0.43 7.04
C ALA A 47 -11.40 1.03 6.61
N ALA A 48 -11.27 2.36 6.72
CA ALA A 48 -10.01 3.07 6.56
C ALA A 48 -9.69 3.92 7.80
N PRO A 49 -8.43 4.06 8.14
CA PRO A 49 -7.28 3.43 7.47
C PRO A 49 -7.15 1.94 7.84
N SER A 50 -6.81 1.12 6.87
CA SER A 50 -6.46 -0.29 7.05
C SER A 50 -5.29 -0.63 6.14
N GLY A 51 -4.47 -1.58 6.52
CA GLY A 51 -3.33 -2.02 5.73
C GLY A 51 -3.24 -3.53 5.61
N ILE A 52 -2.56 -4.00 4.58
CA ILE A 52 -2.16 -5.39 4.39
C ILE A 52 -0.69 -5.37 4.03
N VAL A 53 0.12 -6.12 4.77
CA VAL A 53 1.55 -6.27 4.48
C VAL A 53 1.76 -7.52 3.65
N GLN A 54 2.56 -7.43 2.57
CA GLN A 54 2.92 -8.55 1.68
C GLN A 54 1.72 -9.35 1.14
N ARG A 55 0.51 -8.78 1.17
CA ARG A 55 -0.74 -9.46 0.76
C ARG A 55 -1.01 -10.78 1.51
N ASN A 56 -0.53 -10.90 2.74
CA ASN A 56 -0.67 -12.11 3.56
C ASN A 56 -2.10 -12.41 4.04
N GLY A 57 -3.07 -11.55 3.70
CA GLY A 57 -4.49 -11.73 4.02
C GLY A 57 -4.90 -11.20 5.39
N TYR A 58 -3.98 -10.70 6.20
CA TYR A 58 -4.30 -10.05 7.47
C TYR A 58 -4.55 -8.56 7.26
N ILE A 59 -5.76 -8.11 7.62
CA ILE A 59 -6.12 -6.69 7.59
C ILE A 59 -5.75 -6.09 8.94
N ILE A 60 -4.91 -5.05 8.88
CA ILE A 60 -4.40 -4.37 10.07
C ILE A 60 -4.98 -2.97 10.10
N SER A 61 -5.62 -2.64 11.22
CA SER A 61 -5.97 -1.24 11.51
C SER A 61 -4.84 -0.59 12.27
N PRO A 62 -4.46 0.66 11.96
CA PRO A 62 -3.52 1.42 12.80
C PRO A 62 -4.15 1.84 14.14
N MET A 63 -5.39 1.43 14.39
CA MET A 63 -6.16 1.80 15.57
C MET A 63 -6.38 0.59 16.48
N SER A 64 -5.92 0.68 17.71
CA SER A 64 -6.35 -0.22 18.76
C SER A 64 -7.69 0.28 19.33
N SER A 65 -8.75 -0.52 19.17
CA SER A 65 -10.12 -0.14 19.50
C SER A 65 -10.53 -0.41 20.94
N SER A 66 -9.62 -0.76 21.84
CA SER A 66 -10.01 -1.27 23.15
C SER A 66 -10.54 -0.25 24.16
N SER A 67 -10.49 1.05 23.88
CA SER A 67 -10.95 2.05 24.86
C SER A 67 -11.55 3.34 24.32
N GLY A 68 -11.76 3.47 23.01
CA GLY A 68 -12.19 4.76 22.43
C GLY A 68 -11.15 5.88 22.56
N SER A 69 -10.02 5.60 23.16
CA SER A 69 -8.85 6.47 23.19
C SER A 69 -7.95 6.13 22.04
N PHE A 70 -7.62 7.13 21.23
CA PHE A 70 -6.59 7.01 20.22
C PHE A 70 -5.24 6.89 20.91
N VAL A 71 -4.71 5.70 20.98
CA VAL A 71 -3.31 5.49 21.28
C VAL A 71 -2.61 5.32 19.94
N LEU A 72 -2.22 6.45 19.33
CA LEU A 72 -1.50 6.48 18.05
C LEU A 72 -0.20 5.71 18.10
N SER A 73 0.48 5.73 19.24
CA SER A 73 1.63 4.89 19.49
C SER A 73 1.33 3.42 19.18
N ASN A 74 0.24 2.87 19.71
CA ASN A 74 -0.11 1.47 19.49
C ASN A 74 -0.53 1.19 18.04
N GLY A 75 -1.12 2.14 17.34
CA GLY A 75 -1.54 1.95 15.96
C GLY A 75 -0.38 1.99 14.97
N MET A 76 0.55 2.90 15.15
CA MET A 76 1.78 2.92 14.35
C MET A 76 2.69 1.75 14.69
N ASP A 77 2.79 1.40 15.96
CA ASP A 77 3.55 0.25 16.43
C ASP A 77 3.01 -1.04 15.83
N LEU A 78 1.68 -1.19 15.73
CA LEU A 78 1.07 -2.35 15.09
C LEU A 78 1.49 -2.50 13.62
N TRP A 79 1.44 -1.44 12.82
CA TRP A 79 1.92 -1.52 11.45
C TRP A 79 3.42 -1.75 11.37
N ALA A 80 4.20 -1.10 12.22
CA ALA A 80 5.63 -1.29 12.31
C ALA A 80 5.99 -2.72 12.71
N ASP A 81 5.30 -3.28 13.69
CA ASP A 81 5.51 -4.65 14.16
C ASP A 81 5.21 -5.68 13.05
N PHE A 82 4.12 -5.48 12.29
CA PHE A 82 3.80 -6.36 11.16
C PHE A 82 4.83 -6.24 10.03
N VAL A 83 5.22 -5.02 9.67
CA VAL A 83 6.26 -4.80 8.65
C VAL A 83 7.58 -5.41 9.11
N ALA A 84 7.98 -5.20 10.37
CA ALA A 84 9.18 -5.79 10.93
C ALA A 84 9.14 -7.32 10.87
N ALA A 85 8.03 -7.93 11.26
CA ALA A 85 7.86 -9.38 11.22
C ALA A 85 7.96 -9.94 9.78
N GLU A 86 7.34 -9.28 8.80
CA GLU A 86 7.44 -9.68 7.40
C GLU A 86 8.85 -9.49 6.83
N MET A 87 9.59 -8.48 7.29
CA MET A 87 10.98 -8.26 6.87
C MET A 87 11.97 -9.32 7.37
N GLU A 88 11.62 -10.05 8.42
CA GLU A 88 12.42 -11.20 8.91
C GLU A 88 12.18 -12.46 8.07
N ILE A 89 11.13 -12.49 7.24
CA ILE A 89 10.84 -13.64 6.37
C ILE A 89 11.71 -13.51 5.11
N PRO A 90 12.60 -14.47 4.83
CA PRO A 90 13.43 -14.42 3.64
C PRO A 90 12.59 -14.46 2.37
N SER A 91 12.81 -13.53 1.45
CA SER A 91 12.26 -13.63 0.10
C SER A 91 13.18 -14.52 -0.75
N TYR A 92 12.61 -15.61 -1.28
CA TYR A 92 13.32 -16.49 -2.19
C TYR A 92 13.07 -16.15 -3.66
N ILE A 93 12.21 -15.20 -3.93
CA ILE A 93 11.86 -14.75 -5.28
C ILE A 93 12.21 -13.28 -5.41
N GLY A 94 13.02 -12.96 -6.39
CA GLY A 94 13.28 -11.61 -6.86
C GLY A 94 12.47 -11.33 -8.12
N VAL A 95 11.95 -10.12 -8.25
CA VAL A 95 11.24 -9.64 -9.43
C VAL A 95 11.83 -8.31 -9.86
N LYS A 96 12.16 -8.21 -11.15
CA LYS A 96 12.68 -6.97 -11.73
C LYS A 96 11.91 -6.64 -13.00
N VAL A 97 11.57 -5.39 -13.19
CA VAL A 97 11.08 -4.88 -14.46
C VAL A 97 12.29 -4.60 -15.36
N ALA A 98 12.56 -5.51 -16.27
CA ALA A 98 13.69 -5.40 -17.20
C ALA A 98 13.43 -4.34 -18.27
N LYS A 99 12.15 -4.20 -18.68
CA LYS A 99 11.71 -3.22 -19.65
C LYS A 99 10.25 -2.86 -19.43
N ALA A 100 9.92 -1.60 -19.54
CA ALA A 100 8.55 -1.12 -19.60
C ALA A 100 8.40 -0.10 -20.75
N ASN A 101 7.34 -0.23 -21.51
CA ASN A 101 6.95 0.73 -22.55
C ASN A 101 5.47 1.06 -22.38
N ILE A 102 5.17 2.33 -22.49
CA ILE A 102 3.81 2.84 -22.51
C ILE A 102 3.54 3.34 -23.94
N ASP A 103 2.48 2.86 -24.54
CA ASP A 103 1.94 3.40 -25.78
C ASP A 103 1.06 4.59 -25.41
N GLU A 104 1.53 5.79 -25.68
CA GLU A 104 0.86 7.04 -25.31
C GLU A 104 -0.49 7.25 -26.02
N GLU A 105 -0.68 6.65 -27.21
CA GLU A 105 -1.93 6.77 -27.96
C GLU A 105 -3.03 5.85 -27.41
N THR A 106 -2.65 4.65 -26.99
CA THR A 106 -3.60 3.62 -26.56
C THR A 106 -3.64 3.43 -25.04
N GLY A 107 -2.65 3.94 -24.32
CA GLY A 107 -2.46 3.70 -22.88
C GLY A 107 -2.03 2.27 -22.56
N ASN A 108 -1.68 1.47 -23.56
CA ASN A 108 -1.24 0.10 -23.33
C ASN A 108 0.18 0.08 -22.73
N ILE A 109 0.34 -0.77 -21.74
CA ILE A 109 1.64 -1.00 -21.09
C ILE A 109 2.14 -2.39 -21.47
N LYS A 110 3.38 -2.47 -21.92
CA LYS A 110 4.11 -3.72 -22.12
C LYS A 110 5.27 -3.76 -21.14
N MET A 111 5.38 -4.85 -20.40
CA MET A 111 6.47 -5.05 -19.43
C MET A 111 7.13 -6.40 -19.65
N ASP A 112 8.47 -6.40 -19.61
CA ASP A 112 9.27 -7.60 -19.52
C ASP A 112 9.72 -7.75 -18.06
N LEU A 113 9.35 -8.86 -17.45
CA LEU A 113 9.69 -9.17 -16.06
C LEU A 113 10.77 -10.24 -16.02
N GLU A 114 11.81 -10.00 -15.25
CA GLU A 114 12.78 -11.02 -14.85
C GLU A 114 12.39 -11.53 -13.47
N ILE A 115 12.31 -12.84 -13.34
CA ILE A 115 11.99 -13.52 -12.07
C ILE A 115 13.15 -14.43 -11.73
N GLU A 116 13.79 -14.16 -10.61
CA GLU A 116 14.91 -14.93 -10.08
C GLU A 116 14.49 -15.69 -8.83
N SER A 117 15.15 -16.81 -8.57
CA SER A 117 14.91 -17.59 -7.35
C SER A 117 16.22 -17.95 -6.67
N ALA A 118 16.31 -17.70 -5.37
CA ALA A 118 17.43 -18.15 -4.54
C ALA A 118 17.39 -19.66 -4.23
N LEU A 119 16.32 -20.35 -4.60
CA LEU A 119 16.12 -21.79 -4.39
C LEU A 119 15.73 -22.49 -5.67
N ASN A 120 16.09 -23.77 -5.76
CA ASN A 120 15.57 -24.64 -6.82
C ASN A 120 14.08 -24.93 -6.56
N LEU A 121 13.22 -24.28 -7.31
CA LEU A 121 11.78 -24.45 -7.24
C LEU A 121 11.28 -25.25 -8.45
N LYS A 122 10.49 -26.29 -8.20
CA LYS A 122 9.91 -27.13 -9.25
C LYS A 122 8.39 -27.06 -9.21
N ASN A 123 7.79 -27.03 -10.39
CA ASN A 123 6.33 -27.03 -10.56
C ASN A 123 5.60 -25.94 -9.76
N GLN A 124 6.15 -24.72 -9.71
CA GLN A 124 5.54 -23.60 -9.03
C GLN A 124 4.62 -22.83 -9.96
N TYR A 125 3.44 -22.47 -9.48
CA TYR A 125 2.57 -21.52 -10.14
C TYR A 125 2.90 -20.12 -9.65
N ILE A 126 3.29 -19.26 -10.59
CA ILE A 126 3.61 -17.87 -10.30
C ILE A 126 2.45 -17.01 -10.80
N ASN A 127 1.91 -16.17 -9.90
CA ASN A 127 0.91 -15.18 -10.23
C ASN A 127 1.54 -13.79 -10.16
N VAL A 128 1.35 -13.01 -11.21
CA VAL A 128 1.79 -11.62 -11.29
C VAL A 128 0.60 -10.70 -11.13
N PHE A 129 0.75 -9.68 -10.30
CA PHE A 129 -0.27 -8.67 -10.05
C PHE A 129 0.32 -7.28 -10.30
N PRO A 130 0.28 -6.81 -11.55
CA PRO A 130 0.77 -5.48 -11.89
C PRO A 130 -0.16 -4.39 -11.36
N ILE A 131 0.42 -3.35 -10.80
CA ILE A 131 -0.28 -2.17 -10.28
C ILE A 131 0.37 -0.93 -10.90
N ALA A 132 -0.44 0.03 -11.35
CA ALA A 132 0.04 1.37 -11.67
C ALA A 132 -0.25 2.31 -10.52
N MET A 133 0.76 3.03 -10.10
CA MET A 133 0.66 4.08 -9.08
C MET A 133 1.09 5.42 -9.65
N GLU A 134 0.62 6.49 -9.04
CA GLU A 134 0.94 7.86 -9.41
C GLU A 134 1.28 8.67 -8.15
N ASP A 135 2.32 9.48 -8.26
CA ASP A 135 2.80 10.37 -7.23
C ASP A 135 2.44 11.82 -7.53
N GLY A 136 2.52 12.66 -6.51
CA GLY A 136 2.37 14.10 -6.67
C GLY A 136 0.93 14.56 -6.93
N LEU A 137 -0.06 13.72 -6.66
CA LEU A 137 -1.47 14.09 -6.79
C LEU A 137 -1.88 15.05 -5.69
N VAL A 138 -2.43 16.21 -6.07
CA VAL A 138 -2.77 17.26 -5.11
C VAL A 138 -4.27 17.34 -4.91
N ASN A 139 -4.72 17.17 -3.67
CA ASN A 139 -6.13 17.31 -3.30
C ASN A 139 -6.29 17.68 -1.82
N SER A 140 -7.53 17.75 -1.37
CA SER A 140 -7.84 17.91 0.04
C SER A 140 -7.80 16.59 0.79
N GLN A 141 -7.45 16.66 2.08
CA GLN A 141 -7.47 15.54 3.00
C GLN A 141 -8.35 15.87 4.21
N LEU A 142 -9.29 14.99 4.54
CA LEU A 142 -10.04 15.11 5.79
C LEU A 142 -9.16 14.69 6.97
N ASN A 143 -9.18 15.51 8.02
CA ASN A 143 -8.43 15.25 9.25
C ASN A 143 -9.37 15.23 10.45
N ASN A 144 -9.80 14.04 10.86
CA ASN A 144 -10.65 13.83 12.03
C ASN A 144 -9.88 13.97 13.37
N PHE A 145 -8.57 14.19 13.32
CA PHE A 145 -7.67 14.22 14.48
C PHE A 145 -7.14 15.63 14.81
N TYR A 146 -7.59 16.65 14.10
CA TYR A 146 -7.09 18.04 14.24
C TYR A 146 -7.21 18.63 15.65
N THR A 147 -8.05 18.07 16.51
CA THR A 147 -8.21 18.49 17.90
C THR A 147 -7.42 17.66 18.90
N TYR A 148 -6.81 16.57 18.46
CA TYR A 148 -6.08 15.63 19.32
C TYR A 148 -4.65 16.11 19.54
N ALA A 149 -4.20 16.03 20.78
CA ALA A 149 -2.89 16.54 21.21
C ALA A 149 -1.79 15.48 21.29
N GLU A 150 -1.97 14.34 20.60
CA GLU A 150 -0.96 13.30 20.58
C GLU A 150 0.26 13.72 19.75
N GLU A 151 1.42 13.64 20.34
CA GLU A 151 2.70 13.97 19.71
C GLU A 151 2.94 13.18 18.42
N ALA A 152 2.51 11.93 18.38
CA ALA A 152 2.65 11.05 17.21
C ALA A 152 1.89 11.55 15.97
N LEU A 153 0.89 12.41 16.11
CA LEU A 153 0.20 13.03 14.99
C LEU A 153 1.03 14.13 14.31
N GLY A 154 2.06 14.64 14.97
CA GLY A 154 2.90 15.71 14.43
C GLY A 154 2.08 16.89 13.90
N ASP A 155 2.30 17.25 12.64
CA ASP A 155 1.62 18.33 11.96
C ASP A 155 0.10 18.13 11.79
N TRP A 156 -0.41 16.93 11.93
CA TRP A 156 -1.83 16.60 11.79
C TRP A 156 -2.63 16.77 13.08
N GLY A 157 -1.97 16.80 14.23
CA GLY A 157 -2.58 16.98 15.54
C GLY A 157 -2.83 18.43 15.89
N LYS A 158 -3.38 18.64 17.10
CA LYS A 158 -3.71 19.94 17.65
C LYS A 158 -2.49 20.85 17.70
N GLY A 159 -2.59 22.01 17.04
CA GLY A 159 -1.51 22.99 17.00
C GLY A 159 -0.48 22.77 15.90
N GLY A 160 -0.58 21.67 15.15
CA GLY A 160 0.26 21.41 13.99
C GLY A 160 -0.19 22.15 12.73
N LYS A 161 0.61 22.07 11.69
CA LYS A 161 0.38 22.75 10.40
C LYS A 161 -0.96 22.40 9.76
N TYR A 162 -1.40 21.14 9.90
CA TYR A 162 -2.61 20.58 9.32
C TYR A 162 -3.73 20.40 10.34
N ALA A 163 -3.70 21.14 11.46
CA ALA A 163 -4.68 21.04 12.55
C ALA A 163 -6.03 21.67 12.20
N GLN A 164 -6.67 21.19 11.13
CA GLN A 164 -8.01 21.59 10.69
C GLN A 164 -8.77 20.41 10.07
N TYR A 165 -10.09 20.42 10.12
CA TYR A 165 -10.94 19.32 9.67
C TYR A 165 -10.72 18.97 8.19
N SER A 166 -10.56 19.95 7.32
CA SER A 166 -10.26 19.75 5.91
C SER A 166 -9.00 20.52 5.55
N VAL A 167 -7.98 19.81 5.13
CA VAL A 167 -6.68 20.36 4.72
C VAL A 167 -6.59 20.33 3.21
N SER A 168 -6.44 21.47 2.57
CA SER A 168 -6.28 21.59 1.12
C SER A 168 -4.81 21.51 0.71
N ASN A 169 -4.61 21.17 -0.58
CA ASN A 169 -3.27 21.10 -1.20
C ASN A 169 -2.33 20.09 -0.53
N ILE A 170 -2.88 18.96 -0.12
CA ILE A 170 -2.07 17.81 0.32
C ILE A 170 -1.60 17.04 -0.90
N THR A 171 -0.32 16.73 -0.93
CA THR A 171 0.26 15.85 -1.94
C THR A 171 0.05 14.41 -1.49
N HIS A 172 -0.52 13.62 -2.40
CA HIS A 172 -0.72 12.17 -2.24
C HIS A 172 0.26 11.45 -3.16
N ASN A 173 1.02 10.54 -2.61
CA ASN A 173 1.95 9.67 -3.32
C ASN A 173 1.49 8.22 -3.26
N ASP A 174 2.09 7.37 -4.08
CA ASP A 174 1.84 5.93 -4.15
C ASP A 174 0.38 5.57 -4.40
N VAL A 175 -0.37 6.49 -5.04
CA VAL A 175 -1.81 6.33 -5.26
C VAL A 175 -2.07 5.35 -6.38
N VAL A 176 -2.74 4.25 -6.08
CA VAL A 176 -3.12 3.24 -7.08
C VAL A 176 -4.12 3.84 -8.06
N ARG A 177 -3.78 3.80 -9.35
CA ARG A 177 -4.65 4.25 -10.45
C ARG A 177 -5.39 3.10 -11.08
N THR A 178 -4.73 1.96 -11.23
CA THR A 178 -5.31 0.74 -11.79
C THR A 178 -4.46 -0.47 -11.47
N TYR A 179 -5.02 -1.64 -11.74
CA TYR A 179 -4.29 -2.91 -11.74
C TYR A 179 -4.75 -3.76 -12.94
N TRP A 180 -3.96 -4.75 -13.28
CA TRP A 180 -4.27 -5.67 -14.38
C TRP A 180 -4.41 -7.12 -13.88
N GLY A 181 -5.33 -7.83 -14.53
CA GLY A 181 -5.63 -9.21 -14.20
C GLY A 181 -6.62 -9.37 -13.05
N SER A 182 -6.58 -10.51 -12.39
CA SER A 182 -7.45 -10.79 -11.25
C SER A 182 -6.86 -10.27 -9.94
N VAL A 183 -7.70 -10.06 -8.93
CA VAL A 183 -7.26 -9.66 -7.58
C VAL A 183 -6.31 -10.67 -6.93
N LYS A 184 -6.27 -11.89 -7.42
CA LYS A 184 -5.32 -12.93 -6.98
C LYS A 184 -4.03 -12.96 -7.81
N GLY A 185 -3.89 -12.04 -8.73
CA GLY A 185 -2.85 -12.04 -9.76
C GLY A 185 -3.25 -12.89 -10.97
N THR A 186 -2.52 -12.72 -12.05
CA THR A 186 -2.65 -13.52 -13.26
C THR A 186 -1.55 -14.56 -13.29
N ASN A 187 -1.93 -15.81 -13.48
CA ASN A 187 -0.96 -16.88 -13.65
C ASN A 187 -0.19 -16.67 -14.94
N ILE A 188 1.13 -16.74 -14.88
CA ILE A 188 2.01 -16.51 -16.04
C ILE A 188 2.17 -17.76 -16.94
N GLY A 189 1.34 -18.77 -16.77
CA GLY A 189 1.30 -19.97 -17.63
C GLY A 189 1.53 -21.27 -16.88
N PHE A 190 2.40 -22.12 -17.40
CA PHE A 190 2.66 -23.45 -16.84
C PHE A 190 3.35 -23.37 -15.47
N PRO A 191 3.30 -24.48 -14.70
CA PRO A 191 4.15 -24.59 -13.54
C PRO A 191 5.61 -24.32 -13.93
N GLN A 192 6.21 -23.33 -13.28
CA GLN A 192 7.58 -22.92 -13.57
C GLN A 192 8.57 -23.77 -12.79
N THR A 193 9.70 -24.08 -13.42
CA THR A 193 10.89 -24.56 -12.73
C THR A 193 11.90 -23.43 -12.72
N LEU A 194 12.26 -22.97 -11.54
CA LEU A 194 13.27 -21.93 -11.34
C LEU A 194 14.48 -22.60 -10.72
N GLU A 195 15.63 -22.42 -11.32
CA GLU A 195 16.91 -22.82 -10.72
C GLU A 195 17.46 -21.67 -9.87
N ALA A 196 18.14 -22.03 -8.79
CA ALA A 196 18.82 -21.04 -7.97
C ALA A 196 19.93 -20.36 -8.79
N GLY A 197 19.89 -19.03 -8.86
CA GLY A 197 20.82 -18.19 -9.59
C GLY A 197 21.45 -17.10 -8.72
#